data_0864aa8430d3db3072dad98dddc6a1f1
#
_entry.id   0864aa8430d3db3072dad98dddc6a1f1
#
_cell.length_a   1.000
_cell.length_b   1.000
_cell.length_c   1.000
_cell.angle_alpha   90.00
_cell.angle_beta   90.00
_cell.angle_gamma   90.00
#
_symmetry.space_group_name_H-M   'P 1'
#
loop_
_entity.id
_entity.type
_entity.pdbx_description
1 polymer ?
#
loop_
_entity_poly.entity_id
_entity_poly.type
_entity_poly.pdbx_seq_one_letter_code
_entity_poly.pdbx_strand_id
1 'polypeptide(L)'
;MPEIELSNLTKRWGKFYAVDNLDLVISDNAFVTLLGPSGCGKTTILRMIAGLETPTSGRIIIGDRVVFDSDMGINVPANKRKVGFLFQNYALWPNMTVYQNIAFGLSNIKEEMPKVDYDAKNAARLAEILRKPSEAVEILNECRDKNGKLDEKRALIKLIDAFTISQYTARKLYNYHLEQGNDMSGEIAALDAKVEAAVNTHSNAGYKLSKTFEVTKGGRPVMETRKLTKEEIDLSVQRVSKIVKIGMFMDRYPSELSGGQQQRVAIARTLAPEPAVLFMDEPLSNLDAKLRLEMRYELQRLHVETGSTFVYVTHDQMEAMTLATQICLINNGVLQQYEVPLTVYNRPQNIFVADFVGNPSINFLEAKGAQAGDGSITLSIFQGRKAVFSPGTPLNLETWFARRDEEALEQERLYQKKLLDKSFVEKGNKDEAFRYHIAKVDTEDEALREDPVLTNEDMVIGIRPEFIEIDDAGILEGEVYGAMPTGMESTVKIRVDDFLLTAVVFGSALFTIGEKIKLRFTGNNVMLFDRK
;
A
#
# COMPACT_ATOMS: atom_id res chain seq x y z
N MET A 1 4.49 13.81 -11.02
CA MET A 1 3.19 13.17 -10.72
C MET A 1 2.59 13.78 -9.47
N PRO A 2 1.37 13.50 -9.07
CA PRO A 2 0.73 14.29 -8.02
C PRO A 2 1.15 13.87 -6.61
N GLU A 3 1.67 14.79 -5.85
CA GLU A 3 1.71 14.80 -4.40
C GLU A 3 0.27 14.95 -3.85
N ILE A 4 -0.02 14.37 -2.70
CA ILE A 4 -1.32 14.54 -2.02
C ILE A 4 -1.07 15.29 -0.72
N GLU A 5 -1.73 16.42 -0.54
CA GLU A 5 -1.68 17.20 0.69
C GLU A 5 -3.05 17.24 1.35
N LEU A 6 -3.09 16.88 2.62
CA LEU A 6 -4.24 16.98 3.51
C LEU A 6 -3.92 18.03 4.56
N SER A 7 -4.79 19.01 4.72
CA SER A 7 -4.60 20.08 5.72
C SER A 7 -5.84 20.19 6.60
N ASN A 8 -5.66 20.00 7.91
CA ASN A 8 -6.69 20.05 8.94
C ASN A 8 -7.94 19.21 8.59
N LEU A 9 -7.73 18.06 7.94
CA LEU A 9 -8.82 17.26 7.40
C LEU A 9 -9.61 16.59 8.51
N THR A 10 -10.90 16.87 8.60
CA THR A 10 -11.79 16.34 9.63
C THR A 10 -13.04 15.71 9.02
N LYS A 11 -13.42 14.55 9.57
CA LYS A 11 -14.71 13.90 9.30
C LYS A 11 -15.37 13.49 10.60
N ARG A 12 -16.59 13.99 10.81
CA ARG A 12 -17.42 13.61 11.96
C ARG A 12 -18.87 13.35 11.59
N TRP A 13 -19.50 12.49 12.35
CA TRP A 13 -20.94 12.25 12.33
C TRP A 13 -21.49 12.58 13.73
N GLY A 14 -22.11 13.76 13.86
CA GLY A 14 -22.50 14.30 15.16
C GLY A 14 -21.26 14.53 16.03
N LYS A 15 -21.19 13.84 17.18
CA LYS A 15 -20.05 13.89 18.11
C LYS A 15 -18.97 12.82 17.84
N PHE A 16 -19.21 11.88 16.93
CA PHE A 16 -18.23 10.86 16.57
C PHE A 16 -17.28 11.39 15.50
N TYR A 17 -16.00 11.47 15.84
CA TYR A 17 -14.92 11.87 14.94
C TYR A 17 -14.25 10.63 14.33
N ALA A 18 -14.49 10.37 13.07
CA ALA A 18 -13.81 9.30 12.34
C ALA A 18 -12.39 9.71 11.90
N VAL A 19 -12.21 11.00 11.61
CA VAL A 19 -10.90 11.63 11.33
C VAL A 19 -10.93 12.99 12.00
N ASP A 20 -9.89 13.32 12.74
CA ASP A 20 -9.79 14.55 13.49
C ASP A 20 -8.51 15.29 13.19
N ASN A 21 -8.65 16.41 12.49
CA ASN A 21 -7.59 17.37 12.23
C ASN A 21 -6.32 16.72 11.65
N LEU A 22 -6.48 15.92 10.60
CA LEU A 22 -5.38 15.20 9.96
C LEU A 22 -4.62 16.12 9.01
N ASP A 23 -3.34 16.30 9.29
CA ASP A 23 -2.34 16.87 8.39
C ASP A 23 -1.44 15.75 7.86
N LEU A 24 -1.33 15.62 6.54
CA LEU A 24 -0.54 14.56 5.91
C LEU A 24 -0.09 14.97 4.51
N VAL A 25 1.17 14.75 4.21
CA VAL A 25 1.73 14.94 2.86
C VAL A 25 2.23 13.59 2.33
N ILE A 26 1.62 13.13 1.24
CA ILE A 26 2.01 11.90 0.53
C ILE A 26 2.81 12.31 -0.71
N SER A 27 4.08 11.98 -0.71
CA SER A 27 4.98 12.29 -1.81
C SER A 27 4.60 11.55 -3.10
N ASP A 28 4.99 12.11 -4.22
CA ASP A 28 4.88 11.46 -5.52
C ASP A 28 5.61 10.11 -5.54
N ASN A 29 5.03 9.14 -6.26
CA ASN A 29 5.57 7.79 -6.41
C ASN A 29 5.83 7.07 -5.07
N ALA A 30 5.14 7.46 -3.98
CA ALA A 30 5.19 6.75 -2.72
C ALA A 30 4.20 5.58 -2.68
N PHE A 31 4.58 4.52 -1.96
CA PHE A 31 3.65 3.48 -1.51
C PHE A 31 3.34 3.74 -0.04
N VAL A 32 2.25 4.44 0.24
CA VAL A 32 1.84 4.78 1.60
C VAL A 32 0.81 3.79 2.11
N THR A 33 1.08 3.20 3.27
CA THR A 33 0.13 2.31 3.93
C THR A 33 -0.53 3.03 5.11
N LEU A 34 -1.87 3.11 5.09
CA LEU A 34 -2.68 3.53 6.23
C LEU A 34 -2.90 2.32 7.14
N LEU A 35 -2.27 2.32 8.29
CA LEU A 35 -2.26 1.21 9.26
C LEU A 35 -2.96 1.62 10.55
N GLY A 36 -3.55 0.67 11.26
CA GLY A 36 -4.19 0.91 12.56
C GLY A 36 -5.32 -0.07 12.85
N PRO A 37 -5.93 -0.02 14.05
CA PRO A 37 -7.04 -0.87 14.46
C PRO A 37 -8.27 -0.75 13.56
N SER A 38 -9.17 -1.72 13.62
CA SER A 38 -10.47 -1.63 12.93
C SER A 38 -11.27 -0.45 13.47
N GLY A 39 -11.89 0.33 12.54
CA GLY A 39 -12.69 1.49 12.91
C GLY A 39 -11.93 2.78 13.22
N CYS A 40 -10.58 2.81 13.14
CA CYS A 40 -9.78 4.01 13.44
C CYS A 40 -9.80 5.11 12.37
N GLY A 41 -10.55 4.96 11.27
CA GLY A 41 -10.72 6.01 10.26
C GLY A 41 -9.99 5.81 8.93
N LYS A 42 -9.17 4.77 8.74
CA LYS A 42 -8.36 4.51 7.52
C LYS A 42 -9.16 4.56 6.21
N THR A 43 -10.19 3.73 6.13
CA THR A 43 -11.09 3.67 4.95
C THR A 43 -11.81 5.01 4.73
N THR A 44 -12.15 5.73 5.80
CA THR A 44 -12.77 7.05 5.70
C THR A 44 -11.81 8.06 5.08
N ILE A 45 -10.54 8.09 5.49
CA ILE A 45 -9.49 8.94 4.90
C ILE A 45 -9.34 8.61 3.41
N LEU A 46 -9.19 7.32 3.08
CA LEU A 46 -9.05 6.88 1.71
C LEU A 46 -10.23 7.34 0.84
N ARG A 47 -11.47 7.17 1.32
CA ARG A 47 -12.69 7.58 0.62
C ARG A 47 -12.81 9.10 0.49
N MET A 48 -12.38 9.86 1.49
CA MET A 48 -12.36 11.33 1.41
C MET A 48 -11.41 11.83 0.32
N ILE A 49 -10.18 11.27 0.24
CA ILE A 49 -9.22 11.64 -0.81
C ILE A 49 -9.75 11.25 -2.19
N ALA A 50 -10.36 10.09 -2.32
CA ALA A 50 -10.96 9.62 -3.57
C ALA A 50 -12.23 10.39 -3.98
N GLY A 51 -12.86 11.15 -3.07
CA GLY A 51 -14.12 11.86 -3.31
C GLY A 51 -15.37 10.99 -3.23
N LEU A 52 -15.26 9.83 -2.57
CA LEU A 52 -16.37 8.91 -2.28
C LEU A 52 -17.06 9.26 -0.95
N GLU A 53 -16.39 10.02 -0.09
CA GLU A 53 -16.90 10.57 1.16
C GLU A 53 -16.55 12.05 1.24
N THR A 54 -17.48 12.87 1.75
CA THR A 54 -17.24 14.32 1.88
C THR A 54 -16.69 14.63 3.26
N PRO A 55 -15.53 15.27 3.38
CA PRO A 55 -15.01 15.76 4.65
C PRO A 55 -15.97 16.75 5.31
N THR A 56 -15.91 16.89 6.63
CA THR A 56 -16.66 17.92 7.38
C THR A 56 -15.96 19.27 7.28
N SER A 57 -14.62 19.28 7.33
CA SER A 57 -13.79 20.48 7.19
C SER A 57 -12.39 20.13 6.72
N GLY A 58 -11.59 21.13 6.37
CA GLY A 58 -10.22 21.02 5.93
C GLY A 58 -10.06 21.13 4.42
N ARG A 59 -8.89 20.73 3.93
CA ARG A 59 -8.51 20.87 2.53
C ARG A 59 -7.81 19.62 2.00
N ILE A 60 -8.04 19.28 0.72
CA ILE A 60 -7.36 18.20 0.00
C ILE A 60 -6.84 18.74 -1.33
N ILE A 61 -5.55 18.56 -1.58
CA ILE A 61 -4.88 18.87 -2.84
C ILE A 61 -4.35 17.57 -3.45
N ILE A 62 -4.52 17.38 -4.76
CA ILE A 62 -3.90 16.28 -5.52
C ILE A 62 -3.13 16.91 -6.68
N GLY A 63 -1.81 16.84 -6.64
CA GLY A 63 -0.93 17.59 -7.53
C GLY A 63 -1.14 19.09 -7.38
N ASP A 64 -1.32 19.79 -8.49
CA ASP A 64 -1.56 21.24 -8.49
C ASP A 64 -3.03 21.62 -8.28
N ARG A 65 -3.91 20.65 -7.97
CA ARG A 65 -5.34 20.87 -7.98
C ARG A 65 -5.96 20.69 -6.60
N VAL A 66 -6.64 21.74 -6.10
CA VAL A 66 -7.53 21.63 -4.95
C VAL A 66 -8.76 20.82 -5.34
N VAL A 67 -8.98 19.66 -4.66
CA VAL A 67 -10.12 18.78 -4.92
C VAL A 67 -11.20 18.87 -3.85
N PHE A 68 -10.84 19.35 -2.67
CA PHE A 68 -11.77 19.69 -1.59
C PHE A 68 -11.21 20.88 -0.80
N ASP A 69 -12.09 21.82 -0.45
CA ASP A 69 -11.79 22.92 0.45
C ASP A 69 -13.11 23.39 1.08
N SER A 70 -13.24 23.24 2.41
CA SER A 70 -14.45 23.61 3.15
C SER A 70 -14.72 25.11 3.12
N ASP A 71 -13.67 25.94 3.17
CA ASP A 71 -13.79 27.39 3.29
C ASP A 71 -14.13 28.02 1.95
N MET A 72 -13.58 27.46 0.87
CA MET A 72 -13.85 27.90 -0.51
C MET A 72 -15.08 27.22 -1.13
N GLY A 73 -15.70 26.24 -0.45
CA GLY A 73 -16.84 25.48 -0.97
C GLY A 73 -16.50 24.58 -2.17
N ILE A 74 -15.23 24.18 -2.30
CA ILE A 74 -14.77 23.31 -3.40
C ILE A 74 -15.01 21.84 -3.00
N ASN A 75 -15.71 21.09 -3.84
CA ASN A 75 -15.85 19.64 -3.71
C ASN A 75 -15.92 18.97 -5.09
N VAL A 76 -14.76 18.50 -5.57
CA VAL A 76 -14.65 17.82 -6.86
C VAL A 76 -15.15 16.38 -6.73
N PRO A 77 -16.14 15.94 -7.52
CA PRO A 77 -16.65 14.58 -7.45
C PRO A 77 -15.61 13.54 -7.87
N ALA A 78 -15.71 12.30 -7.37
CA ALA A 78 -14.73 11.23 -7.53
C ALA A 78 -14.32 10.98 -9.00
N ASN A 79 -15.29 10.95 -9.93
CA ASN A 79 -15.04 10.71 -11.35
C ASN A 79 -14.22 11.82 -12.05
N LYS A 80 -14.02 12.96 -11.40
CA LYS A 80 -13.23 14.08 -11.91
C LYS A 80 -11.87 14.24 -11.19
N ARG A 81 -11.57 13.38 -10.20
CA ARG A 81 -10.28 13.43 -9.47
C ARG A 81 -9.16 12.68 -10.18
N LYS A 82 -9.46 11.90 -11.23
CA LYS A 82 -8.50 11.10 -12.02
C LYS A 82 -7.68 10.13 -11.16
N VAL A 83 -8.32 9.50 -10.20
CA VAL A 83 -7.73 8.51 -9.29
C VAL A 83 -8.34 7.13 -9.52
N GLY A 84 -7.58 6.08 -9.28
CA GLY A 84 -8.06 4.71 -9.28
C GLY A 84 -8.50 4.29 -7.88
N PHE A 85 -9.56 3.48 -7.77
CA PHE A 85 -10.03 2.95 -6.48
C PHE A 85 -10.32 1.46 -6.57
N LEU A 86 -9.60 0.67 -5.78
CA LEU A 86 -9.80 -0.77 -5.63
C LEU A 86 -10.54 -1.05 -4.32
N PHE A 87 -11.76 -1.56 -4.43
CA PHE A 87 -12.63 -1.91 -3.30
C PHE A 87 -12.24 -3.26 -2.69
N GLN A 88 -12.49 -3.43 -1.41
CA GLN A 88 -12.22 -4.65 -0.64
C GLN A 88 -12.88 -5.91 -1.25
N ASN A 89 -14.09 -5.79 -1.80
CA ASN A 89 -14.83 -6.88 -2.44
C ASN A 89 -14.60 -6.98 -3.95
N TYR A 90 -13.55 -6.31 -4.46
CA TYR A 90 -13.20 -6.21 -5.88
C TYR A 90 -14.25 -5.54 -6.76
N ALA A 91 -15.53 -5.57 -6.40
CA ALA A 91 -16.67 -4.97 -7.11
C ALA A 91 -16.70 -5.27 -8.61
N LEU A 92 -16.39 -6.50 -9.01
CA LEU A 92 -16.46 -6.94 -10.41
C LEU A 92 -17.91 -7.11 -10.85
N TRP A 93 -18.18 -6.78 -12.11
CA TRP A 93 -19.48 -6.98 -12.73
C TRP A 93 -19.63 -8.47 -13.06
N PRO A 94 -20.54 -9.23 -12.41
CA PRO A 94 -20.61 -10.69 -12.55
C PRO A 94 -21.08 -11.15 -13.93
N ASN A 95 -21.83 -10.31 -14.64
CA ASN A 95 -22.38 -10.56 -15.98
C ASN A 95 -21.51 -10.03 -17.13
N MET A 96 -20.31 -9.55 -16.82
CA MET A 96 -19.31 -9.09 -17.80
C MET A 96 -18.11 -10.01 -17.77
N THR A 97 -17.52 -10.26 -18.95
CA THR A 97 -16.24 -10.98 -19.05
C THR A 97 -15.11 -10.17 -18.43
N VAL A 98 -13.93 -10.80 -18.23
CA VAL A 98 -12.72 -10.11 -17.77
C VAL A 98 -12.41 -8.90 -18.65
N TYR A 99 -12.39 -9.10 -19.98
CA TYR A 99 -12.18 -8.01 -20.92
C TYR A 99 -13.17 -6.86 -20.73
N GLN A 100 -14.46 -7.17 -20.63
CA GLN A 100 -15.51 -6.18 -20.45
C GLN A 100 -15.42 -5.44 -19.12
N ASN A 101 -15.03 -6.13 -18.04
CA ASN A 101 -14.78 -5.51 -16.74
C ASN A 101 -13.68 -4.45 -16.81
N ILE A 102 -12.57 -4.75 -17.50
CA ILE A 102 -11.44 -3.83 -17.64
C ILE A 102 -11.80 -2.67 -18.59
N ALA A 103 -12.42 -2.97 -19.72
CA ALA A 103 -12.78 -2.00 -20.74
C ALA A 103 -13.89 -1.02 -20.33
N PHE A 104 -14.73 -1.39 -19.33
CA PHE A 104 -15.91 -0.61 -18.95
C PHE A 104 -15.60 0.84 -18.59
N GLY A 105 -14.59 1.05 -17.74
CA GLY A 105 -14.17 2.40 -17.32
C GLY A 105 -13.65 3.22 -18.50
N LEU A 106 -12.87 2.59 -19.38
CA LEU A 106 -12.25 3.23 -20.54
C LEU A 106 -13.28 3.75 -21.56
N SER A 107 -14.38 3.02 -21.75
CA SER A 107 -15.45 3.38 -22.70
C SER A 107 -16.17 4.70 -22.34
N ASN A 108 -16.03 5.16 -21.10
CA ASN A 108 -16.65 6.39 -20.59
C ASN A 108 -15.69 7.59 -20.51
N ILE A 109 -14.40 7.37 -20.74
CA ILE A 109 -13.41 8.45 -20.77
C ILE A 109 -13.68 9.33 -21.98
N LYS A 110 -13.85 10.63 -21.73
CA LYS A 110 -13.96 11.66 -22.77
C LYS A 110 -13.00 12.79 -22.41
N GLU A 111 -11.92 12.89 -23.17
CA GLU A 111 -10.84 13.84 -22.92
C GLU A 111 -10.35 14.46 -24.23
N GLU A 112 -9.58 15.52 -24.11
CA GLU A 112 -8.86 16.11 -25.22
C GLU A 112 -7.63 15.25 -25.53
N MET A 113 -7.62 14.59 -26.69
CA MET A 113 -6.61 13.63 -27.10
C MET A 113 -6.07 13.94 -28.48
N PRO A 114 -4.81 13.56 -28.81
CA PRO A 114 -4.30 13.63 -30.15
C PRO A 114 -5.15 12.80 -31.11
N LYS A 115 -5.39 13.33 -32.29
CA LYS A 115 -6.00 12.57 -33.38
C LYS A 115 -4.95 11.64 -33.98
N VAL A 116 -5.19 10.32 -33.96
CA VAL A 116 -4.28 9.29 -34.48
C VAL A 116 -4.94 8.55 -35.64
N ASP A 117 -4.20 8.31 -36.73
CA ASP A 117 -4.63 7.44 -37.80
C ASP A 117 -4.23 5.98 -37.45
N TYR A 118 -5.13 5.26 -36.81
CA TYR A 118 -4.89 3.87 -36.38
C TYR A 118 -4.83 2.89 -37.55
N ASP A 119 -5.52 3.15 -38.65
CA ASP A 119 -5.47 2.27 -39.80
C ASP A 119 -4.08 2.30 -40.47
N ALA A 120 -3.50 3.50 -40.62
CA ALA A 120 -2.13 3.65 -41.12
C ALA A 120 -1.10 3.10 -40.12
N LYS A 121 -1.28 3.36 -38.80
CA LYS A 121 -0.41 2.87 -37.72
C LYS A 121 -0.35 1.35 -37.70
N ASN A 122 -1.49 0.67 -37.78
CA ASN A 122 -1.60 -0.78 -37.75
C ASN A 122 -1.04 -1.40 -39.03
N ALA A 123 -1.27 -0.76 -40.18
CA ALA A 123 -0.70 -1.20 -41.44
C ALA A 123 0.85 -1.13 -41.41
N ALA A 124 1.41 -0.02 -40.94
CA ALA A 124 2.86 0.13 -40.80
C ALA A 124 3.46 -0.90 -39.84
N ARG A 125 2.79 -1.14 -38.68
CA ARG A 125 3.25 -2.12 -37.69
C ARG A 125 3.22 -3.54 -38.24
N LEU A 126 2.16 -3.93 -38.93
CA LEU A 126 2.08 -5.23 -39.62
C LEU A 126 3.19 -5.39 -40.67
N ALA A 127 3.41 -4.38 -41.52
CA ALA A 127 4.46 -4.41 -42.51
C ALA A 127 5.85 -4.55 -41.87
N GLU A 128 6.11 -3.89 -40.76
CA GLU A 128 7.36 -4.01 -39.99
C GLU A 128 7.59 -5.45 -39.49
N ILE A 129 6.55 -6.08 -38.89
CA ILE A 129 6.63 -7.47 -38.41
C ILE A 129 6.84 -8.44 -39.58
N LEU A 130 6.11 -8.25 -40.66
CA LEU A 130 6.23 -9.12 -41.84
C LEU A 130 7.61 -9.04 -42.55
N ARG A 131 8.32 -7.89 -42.44
CA ARG A 131 9.70 -7.76 -42.93
C ARG A 131 10.71 -8.53 -42.08
N LYS A 132 10.40 -8.79 -40.80
CA LYS A 132 11.24 -9.53 -39.84
C LYS A 132 10.40 -10.59 -39.11
N PRO A 133 9.95 -11.64 -39.83
CA PRO A 133 8.96 -12.56 -39.29
C PRO A 133 9.51 -13.58 -38.28
N SER A 134 10.83 -13.66 -38.09
CA SER A 134 11.47 -14.69 -37.28
C SER A 134 10.88 -14.83 -35.88
N GLU A 135 10.71 -13.73 -35.17
CA GLU A 135 10.13 -13.72 -33.83
C GLU A 135 8.65 -14.17 -33.83
N ALA A 136 7.88 -13.72 -34.82
CA ALA A 136 6.47 -14.13 -34.93
C ALA A 136 6.35 -15.62 -35.27
N VAL A 137 7.23 -16.15 -36.13
CA VAL A 137 7.29 -17.57 -36.49
C VAL A 137 7.69 -18.42 -35.29
N GLU A 138 8.67 -17.99 -34.48
CA GLU A 138 9.08 -18.67 -33.24
C GLU A 138 7.91 -18.74 -32.27
N ILE A 139 7.23 -17.62 -32.02
CA ILE A 139 6.04 -17.55 -31.14
C ILE A 139 4.95 -18.51 -31.63
N LEU A 140 4.64 -18.54 -32.94
CA LEU A 140 3.63 -19.44 -33.49
C LEU A 140 4.01 -20.90 -33.32
N ASN A 141 5.28 -21.26 -33.54
CA ASN A 141 5.77 -22.63 -33.38
C ASN A 141 5.73 -23.10 -31.90
N GLU A 142 6.04 -22.23 -30.95
CA GLU A 142 5.91 -22.52 -29.52
C GLU A 142 4.45 -22.71 -29.07
N CYS A 143 3.49 -22.24 -29.85
CA CYS A 143 2.07 -22.37 -29.54
C CYS A 143 1.42 -23.62 -30.13
N ARG A 144 2.20 -24.57 -30.65
CA ARG A 144 1.68 -25.87 -31.10
C ARG A 144 1.42 -26.81 -29.93
N ASP A 145 0.33 -27.55 -30.02
CA ASP A 145 0.02 -28.61 -29.07
C ASP A 145 0.87 -29.88 -29.33
N LYS A 146 0.71 -30.92 -28.52
CA LYS A 146 1.42 -32.20 -28.66
C LYS A 146 1.13 -32.91 -30.00
N ASN A 147 0.04 -32.55 -30.68
CA ASN A 147 -0.37 -33.08 -31.98
C ASN A 147 0.08 -32.20 -33.16
N GLY A 148 0.86 -31.15 -32.88
CA GLY A 148 1.34 -30.19 -33.87
C GLY A 148 0.29 -29.14 -34.32
N LYS A 149 -0.93 -29.16 -33.72
CA LYS A 149 -1.97 -28.18 -34.03
C LYS A 149 -1.68 -26.86 -33.33
N LEU A 150 -1.81 -25.75 -34.03
CA LEU A 150 -1.62 -24.42 -33.49
C LEU A 150 -2.78 -24.03 -32.57
N ASP A 151 -2.46 -23.65 -31.32
CA ASP A 151 -3.43 -23.08 -30.36
C ASP A 151 -3.62 -21.60 -30.65
N GLU A 152 -4.72 -21.26 -31.34
CA GLU A 152 -5.04 -19.89 -31.75
C GLU A 152 -5.04 -18.93 -30.53
N LYS A 153 -5.71 -19.31 -29.43
CA LYS A 153 -5.83 -18.44 -28.26
C LYS A 153 -4.47 -18.11 -27.66
N ARG A 154 -3.63 -19.12 -27.48
CA ARG A 154 -2.27 -18.97 -26.95
C ARG A 154 -1.39 -18.16 -27.89
N ALA A 155 -1.50 -18.40 -29.21
CA ALA A 155 -0.76 -17.68 -30.22
C ALA A 155 -1.13 -16.19 -30.24
N LEU A 156 -2.42 -15.87 -30.25
CA LEU A 156 -2.88 -14.47 -30.23
C LEU A 156 -2.36 -13.72 -29.00
N ILE A 157 -2.44 -14.31 -27.81
CA ILE A 157 -1.95 -13.67 -26.57
C ILE A 157 -0.44 -13.41 -26.65
N LYS A 158 0.35 -14.41 -27.07
CA LYS A 158 1.81 -14.22 -27.20
C LYS A 158 2.19 -13.18 -28.25
N LEU A 159 1.49 -13.13 -29.38
CA LEU A 159 1.71 -12.11 -30.40
C LEU A 159 1.36 -10.70 -29.90
N ILE A 160 0.26 -10.56 -29.18
CA ILE A 160 -0.14 -9.30 -28.53
C ILE A 160 0.95 -8.85 -27.55
N ASP A 161 1.42 -9.75 -26.69
CA ASP A 161 2.41 -9.45 -25.66
C ASP A 161 3.78 -9.08 -26.23
N ALA A 162 4.23 -9.78 -27.29
CA ALA A 162 5.52 -9.55 -27.91
C ALA A 162 5.54 -8.24 -28.71
N PHE A 163 4.52 -8.02 -29.54
CA PHE A 163 4.50 -6.90 -30.48
C PHE A 163 3.73 -5.67 -29.98
N THR A 164 3.07 -5.75 -28.84
CA THR A 164 2.23 -4.67 -28.27
C THR A 164 1.22 -4.14 -29.30
N ILE A 165 0.43 -5.07 -29.86
CA ILE A 165 -0.58 -4.81 -30.88
C ILE A 165 -1.98 -5.14 -30.37
N SER A 166 -3.02 -4.58 -30.99
CA SER A 166 -4.41 -4.91 -30.65
C SER A 166 -4.78 -6.34 -31.04
N GLN A 167 -5.84 -6.86 -30.43
CA GLN A 167 -6.38 -8.18 -30.77
C GLN A 167 -6.72 -8.30 -32.27
N TYR A 168 -7.26 -7.21 -32.84
CA TYR A 168 -7.57 -7.17 -34.28
C TYR A 168 -6.32 -7.32 -35.14
N THR A 169 -5.26 -6.60 -34.83
CA THR A 169 -3.98 -6.67 -35.54
C THR A 169 -3.28 -8.02 -35.37
N ALA A 170 -3.33 -8.57 -34.13
CA ALA A 170 -2.81 -9.91 -33.85
C ALA A 170 -3.54 -11.01 -34.62
N ARG A 171 -4.88 -10.92 -34.75
CA ARG A 171 -5.67 -11.85 -35.54
C ARG A 171 -5.32 -11.78 -37.04
N LYS A 172 -5.07 -10.59 -37.57
CA LYS A 172 -4.54 -10.46 -38.95
C LYS A 172 -3.19 -11.12 -39.09
N LEU A 173 -2.27 -10.88 -38.16
CA LEU A 173 -0.94 -11.47 -38.17
C LEU A 173 -0.99 -13.01 -38.11
N TYR A 174 -1.86 -13.55 -37.26
CA TYR A 174 -2.11 -14.99 -37.14
C TYR A 174 -2.60 -15.60 -38.48
N ASN A 175 -3.53 -14.93 -39.15
CA ASN A 175 -4.14 -15.40 -40.41
C ASN A 175 -3.17 -15.38 -41.62
N TYR A 176 -2.02 -14.74 -41.51
CA TYR A 176 -0.98 -14.80 -42.53
C TYR A 176 -0.22 -16.14 -42.55
N HIS A 177 -0.38 -16.99 -41.53
CA HIS A 177 0.24 -18.31 -41.44
C HIS A 177 1.75 -18.27 -41.70
N LEU A 178 2.46 -17.36 -41.07
CA LEU A 178 3.90 -17.12 -41.26
C LEU A 178 4.75 -18.35 -40.98
N GLU A 179 4.29 -19.27 -40.13
CA GLU A 179 4.93 -20.53 -39.80
C GLU A 179 4.97 -21.53 -41.01
N GLN A 180 4.24 -21.25 -42.05
CA GLN A 180 4.24 -22.05 -43.29
C GLN A 180 5.28 -21.58 -44.32
N GLY A 181 6.00 -20.48 -44.00
CA GLY A 181 7.04 -19.94 -44.88
C GLY A 181 6.51 -19.25 -46.15
N ASN A 182 5.27 -18.74 -46.11
CA ASN A 182 4.66 -18.06 -47.24
C ASN A 182 5.40 -16.75 -47.58
N ASP A 183 5.50 -16.44 -48.90
CA ASP A 183 6.02 -15.15 -49.35
C ASP A 183 5.02 -14.03 -49.02
N MET A 184 5.45 -13.07 -48.18
CA MET A 184 4.65 -11.92 -47.74
C MET A 184 4.94 -10.65 -48.54
N SER A 185 5.72 -10.70 -49.59
CA SER A 185 6.13 -9.50 -50.35
C SER A 185 4.93 -8.73 -50.91
N GLY A 186 3.90 -9.41 -51.41
CA GLY A 186 2.66 -8.81 -51.89
C GLY A 186 1.86 -8.13 -50.79
N GLU A 187 1.74 -8.77 -49.62
CA GLU A 187 1.05 -8.21 -48.46
C GLU A 187 1.77 -6.99 -47.90
N ILE A 188 3.10 -7.04 -47.81
CA ILE A 188 3.92 -5.90 -47.38
C ILE A 188 3.70 -4.71 -48.32
N ALA A 189 3.72 -4.93 -49.64
CA ALA A 189 3.49 -3.87 -50.62
C ALA A 189 2.07 -3.26 -50.49
N ALA A 190 1.05 -4.09 -50.24
CA ALA A 190 -0.32 -3.61 -50.00
C ALA A 190 -0.46 -2.79 -48.72
N LEU A 191 0.25 -3.19 -47.63
CA LEU A 191 0.28 -2.43 -46.37
C LEU A 191 1.02 -1.10 -46.51
N ASP A 192 2.16 -1.09 -47.23
CA ASP A 192 2.90 0.15 -47.50
C ASP A 192 2.08 1.12 -48.36
N ALA A 193 1.39 0.62 -49.37
CA ALA A 193 0.48 1.45 -50.21
C ALA A 193 -0.65 2.08 -49.35
N LYS A 194 -1.17 1.38 -48.35
CA LYS A 194 -2.17 1.96 -47.39
C LYS A 194 -1.57 3.09 -46.56
N VAL A 195 -0.36 2.92 -46.05
CA VAL A 195 0.34 3.96 -45.30
C VAL A 195 0.58 5.20 -46.17
N GLU A 196 1.05 4.98 -47.39
CA GLU A 196 1.30 6.07 -48.36
C GLU A 196 0.01 6.80 -48.74
N ALA A 197 -1.09 6.07 -48.98
CA ALA A 197 -2.40 6.66 -49.25
C ALA A 197 -2.90 7.51 -48.09
N ALA A 198 -2.71 7.07 -46.85
CA ALA A 198 -3.05 7.85 -45.64
C ALA A 198 -2.20 9.12 -45.56
N VAL A 199 -0.89 9.04 -45.76
CA VAL A 199 0.02 10.20 -45.77
C VAL A 199 -0.44 11.22 -46.83
N ASN A 200 -0.75 10.77 -48.05
CA ASN A 200 -1.22 11.63 -49.15
C ASN A 200 -2.57 12.28 -48.84
N THR A 201 -3.51 11.53 -48.26
CA THR A 201 -4.82 12.03 -47.84
C THR A 201 -4.69 13.15 -46.82
N HIS A 202 -3.89 12.95 -45.78
CA HIS A 202 -3.64 13.97 -44.78
C HIS A 202 -2.89 15.19 -45.33
N SER A 203 -1.90 14.95 -46.19
CA SER A 203 -1.13 16.04 -46.85
C SER A 203 -2.01 16.92 -47.75
N ASN A 204 -2.91 16.33 -48.52
CA ASN A 204 -3.87 17.06 -49.35
C ASN A 204 -4.85 17.89 -48.53
N ALA A 205 -5.13 17.48 -47.28
CA ALA A 205 -5.95 18.22 -46.34
C ALA A 205 -5.16 19.26 -45.50
N GLY A 206 -3.88 19.46 -45.76
CA GLY A 206 -3.02 20.43 -45.07
C GLY A 206 -2.50 19.95 -43.72
N TYR A 207 -2.52 18.65 -43.47
CA TYR A 207 -2.00 18.00 -42.24
C TYR A 207 -0.78 17.16 -42.57
N LYS A 208 -0.01 16.76 -41.56
CA LYS A 208 1.07 15.78 -41.64
C LYS A 208 0.87 14.67 -40.63
N LEU A 209 1.25 13.46 -40.95
CA LEU A 209 1.35 12.36 -39.99
C LEU A 209 2.73 12.37 -39.32
N SER A 210 2.77 12.27 -38.01
CA SER A 210 4.00 12.07 -37.23
C SER A 210 4.54 10.65 -37.42
N LYS A 211 5.72 10.37 -36.86
CA LYS A 211 6.25 8.99 -36.79
C LYS A 211 5.36 8.03 -35.97
N THR A 212 4.55 8.58 -35.08
CA THR A 212 3.57 7.84 -34.26
C THR A 212 2.18 7.83 -34.88
N PHE A 213 2.03 8.30 -36.11
CA PHE A 213 0.76 8.41 -36.86
C PHE A 213 -0.24 9.37 -36.23
N GLU A 214 0.22 10.35 -35.43
CA GLU A 214 -0.59 11.47 -34.99
C GLU A 214 -0.78 12.48 -36.15
N VAL A 215 -1.99 12.95 -36.29
CA VAL A 215 -2.29 14.03 -37.25
C VAL A 215 -1.79 15.34 -36.68
N THR A 216 -0.89 16.00 -37.41
CA THR A 216 -0.26 17.26 -36.98
C THR A 216 -0.56 18.41 -37.93
N LYS A 217 -0.67 19.62 -37.40
CA LYS A 217 -0.77 20.88 -38.16
C LYS A 217 0.26 21.87 -37.62
N GLY A 218 1.12 22.36 -38.50
CA GLY A 218 2.21 23.27 -38.09
C GLY A 218 3.16 22.67 -37.03
N GLY A 219 3.36 21.33 -37.05
CA GLY A 219 4.26 20.62 -36.15
C GLY A 219 3.66 20.31 -34.75
N ARG A 220 2.40 20.68 -34.50
CA ARG A 220 1.69 20.37 -33.25
C ARG A 220 0.60 19.32 -33.50
N PRO A 221 0.37 18.37 -32.59
CA PRO A 221 -0.73 17.42 -32.69
C PRO A 221 -2.09 18.15 -32.78
N VAL A 222 -2.96 17.63 -33.62
CA VAL A 222 -4.37 18.09 -33.66
C VAL A 222 -5.10 17.40 -32.52
N MET A 223 -5.56 18.19 -31.56
CA MET A 223 -6.29 17.71 -30.40
C MET A 223 -7.79 17.69 -30.68
N GLU A 224 -8.47 16.66 -30.21
CA GLU A 224 -9.94 16.54 -30.29
C GLU A 224 -10.52 16.00 -29.00
N THR A 225 -11.63 16.58 -28.54
CA THR A 225 -12.35 16.06 -27.35
C THR A 225 -13.26 14.91 -27.79
N ARG A 226 -12.82 13.69 -27.56
CA ARG A 226 -13.51 12.48 -27.97
C ARG A 226 -13.44 11.37 -26.92
N LYS A 227 -14.20 10.32 -27.13
CA LYS A 227 -14.04 9.05 -26.40
C LYS A 227 -12.84 8.28 -26.98
N LEU A 228 -12.31 7.36 -26.17
CA LEU A 228 -11.35 6.37 -26.65
C LEU A 228 -11.96 5.54 -27.80
N THR A 229 -11.17 5.29 -28.82
CA THR A 229 -11.53 4.36 -29.90
C THR A 229 -11.49 2.91 -29.40
N LYS A 230 -12.12 1.99 -30.13
CA LYS A 230 -12.03 0.55 -29.80
C LYS A 230 -10.60 0.05 -29.78
N GLU A 231 -9.76 0.55 -30.68
CA GLU A 231 -8.33 0.19 -30.75
C GLU A 231 -7.58 0.68 -29.48
N GLU A 232 -7.81 1.92 -29.05
CA GLU A 232 -7.19 2.46 -27.84
C GLU A 232 -7.62 1.70 -26.58
N ILE A 233 -8.92 1.34 -26.47
CA ILE A 233 -9.44 0.53 -25.37
C ILE A 233 -8.76 -0.84 -25.39
N ASP A 234 -8.67 -1.50 -26.55
CA ASP A 234 -8.07 -2.81 -26.67
C ASP A 234 -6.59 -2.78 -26.26
N LEU A 235 -5.81 -1.82 -26.78
CA LEU A 235 -4.40 -1.65 -26.42
C LEU A 235 -4.22 -1.41 -24.89
N SER A 236 -5.07 -0.59 -24.28
CA SER A 236 -5.03 -0.37 -22.82
C SER A 236 -5.35 -1.64 -22.05
N VAL A 237 -6.41 -2.39 -22.45
CA VAL A 237 -6.76 -3.67 -21.84
C VAL A 237 -5.62 -4.67 -21.94
N GLN A 238 -5.01 -4.80 -23.14
CA GLN A 238 -3.90 -5.74 -23.36
C GLN A 238 -2.68 -5.37 -22.51
N ARG A 239 -2.33 -4.08 -22.47
CA ARG A 239 -1.22 -3.59 -21.64
C ARG A 239 -1.40 -3.98 -20.16
N VAL A 240 -2.55 -3.66 -19.56
CA VAL A 240 -2.75 -3.98 -18.13
C VAL A 240 -2.90 -5.48 -17.90
N SER A 241 -3.49 -6.22 -18.85
CA SER A 241 -3.60 -7.67 -18.74
C SER A 241 -2.25 -8.39 -18.71
N LYS A 242 -1.29 -7.87 -19.46
CA LYS A 242 0.10 -8.33 -19.46
C LYS A 242 0.76 -8.04 -18.11
N ILE A 243 0.62 -6.80 -17.60
CA ILE A 243 1.18 -6.39 -16.32
C ILE A 243 0.71 -7.31 -15.18
N VAL A 244 -0.61 -7.59 -15.09
CA VAL A 244 -1.18 -8.43 -14.04
C VAL A 244 -1.28 -9.92 -14.40
N LYS A 245 -0.78 -10.34 -15.58
CA LYS A 245 -0.71 -11.75 -16.05
C LYS A 245 -2.06 -12.46 -16.14
N ILE A 246 -3.08 -11.81 -16.69
CA ILE A 246 -4.44 -12.38 -16.84
C ILE A 246 -4.90 -12.55 -18.30
N GLY A 247 -4.03 -12.36 -19.29
CA GLY A 247 -4.37 -12.41 -20.71
C GLY A 247 -5.12 -13.68 -21.13
N MET A 248 -4.85 -14.84 -20.49
CA MET A 248 -5.52 -16.11 -20.78
C MET A 248 -6.99 -16.18 -20.36
N PHE A 249 -7.47 -15.23 -19.55
CA PHE A 249 -8.79 -15.27 -18.92
C PHE A 249 -9.77 -14.24 -19.48
N MET A 250 -9.43 -13.52 -20.56
CA MET A 250 -10.20 -12.37 -21.07
C MET A 250 -11.66 -12.69 -21.39
N ASP A 251 -11.95 -13.91 -21.84
CA ASP A 251 -13.30 -14.35 -22.22
C ASP A 251 -14.09 -14.96 -21.04
N ARG A 252 -13.46 -15.15 -19.86
CA ARG A 252 -14.10 -15.73 -18.68
C ARG A 252 -14.91 -14.71 -17.91
N TYR A 253 -15.89 -15.22 -17.15
CA TYR A 253 -16.64 -14.45 -16.19
C TYR A 253 -15.99 -14.50 -14.80
N PRO A 254 -16.26 -13.51 -13.91
CA PRO A 254 -15.70 -13.50 -12.56
C PRO A 254 -15.96 -14.78 -11.76
N SER A 255 -17.13 -15.41 -11.93
CA SER A 255 -17.48 -16.67 -11.27
C SER A 255 -16.61 -17.87 -11.66
N GLU A 256 -15.90 -17.79 -12.78
CA GLU A 256 -15.02 -18.84 -13.29
C GLU A 256 -13.55 -18.63 -12.86
N LEU A 257 -13.29 -17.63 -12.00
CA LEU A 257 -11.96 -17.23 -11.57
C LEU A 257 -11.75 -17.51 -10.09
N SER A 258 -10.52 -17.87 -9.72
CA SER A 258 -10.11 -17.88 -8.31
C SER A 258 -10.08 -16.48 -7.70
N GLY A 259 -10.10 -16.36 -6.37
CA GLY A 259 -10.06 -15.07 -5.67
C GLY A 259 -8.88 -14.18 -6.10
N GLY A 260 -7.69 -14.74 -6.22
CA GLY A 260 -6.51 -14.00 -6.71
C GLY A 260 -6.61 -13.58 -8.18
N GLN A 261 -7.26 -14.39 -9.03
CA GLN A 261 -7.53 -13.98 -10.41
C GLN A 261 -8.56 -12.85 -10.47
N GLN A 262 -9.62 -12.91 -9.66
CA GLN A 262 -10.59 -11.81 -9.54
C GLN A 262 -9.93 -10.51 -9.07
N GLN A 263 -9.05 -10.60 -8.09
CA GLN A 263 -8.26 -9.46 -7.63
C GLN A 263 -7.41 -8.84 -8.74
N ARG A 264 -6.68 -9.67 -9.50
CA ARG A 264 -5.88 -9.20 -10.65
C ARG A 264 -6.75 -8.50 -11.71
N VAL A 265 -7.96 -9.00 -11.95
CA VAL A 265 -8.93 -8.33 -12.84
C VAL A 265 -9.33 -6.96 -12.28
N ALA A 266 -9.60 -6.87 -10.99
CA ALA A 266 -9.97 -5.61 -10.34
C ALA A 266 -8.81 -4.59 -10.38
N ILE A 267 -7.58 -5.05 -10.14
CA ILE A 267 -6.37 -4.22 -10.29
C ILE A 267 -6.24 -3.74 -11.76
N ALA A 268 -6.35 -4.65 -12.75
CA ALA A 268 -6.27 -4.28 -14.16
C ALA A 268 -7.32 -3.23 -14.54
N ARG A 269 -8.57 -3.41 -14.10
CA ARG A 269 -9.65 -2.44 -14.32
C ARG A 269 -9.32 -1.06 -13.76
N THR A 270 -8.69 -1.04 -12.60
CA THR A 270 -8.33 0.22 -11.91
C THR A 270 -7.11 0.89 -12.57
N LEU A 271 -6.16 0.10 -13.09
CA LEU A 271 -4.95 0.59 -13.76
C LEU A 271 -5.18 0.98 -15.22
N ALA A 272 -6.20 0.42 -15.88
CA ALA A 272 -6.44 0.66 -17.31
C ALA A 272 -6.56 2.13 -17.69
N PRO A 273 -7.20 3.02 -16.89
CA PRO A 273 -7.24 4.46 -17.15
C PRO A 273 -5.94 5.21 -16.85
N GLU A 274 -4.86 4.53 -16.46
CA GLU A 274 -3.56 5.14 -16.08
C GLU A 274 -3.69 6.21 -14.97
N PRO A 275 -4.26 5.84 -13.81
CA PRO A 275 -4.41 6.81 -12.74
C PRO A 275 -3.04 7.18 -12.17
N ALA A 276 -2.82 8.46 -11.86
CA ALA A 276 -1.62 8.89 -11.18
C ALA A 276 -1.58 8.44 -9.71
N VAL A 277 -2.75 8.26 -9.10
CA VAL A 277 -2.92 7.76 -7.72
C VAL A 277 -3.85 6.56 -7.72
N LEU A 278 -3.42 5.48 -7.05
CA LEU A 278 -4.20 4.27 -6.85
C LEU A 278 -4.51 4.06 -5.38
N PHE A 279 -5.79 4.06 -5.05
CA PHE A 279 -6.30 3.76 -3.71
C PHE A 279 -6.71 2.28 -3.63
N MET A 280 -6.33 1.61 -2.54
CA MET A 280 -6.65 0.21 -2.29
C MET A 280 -7.18 0.02 -0.86
N ASP A 281 -8.42 -0.42 -0.74
CA ASP A 281 -9.11 -0.64 0.53
C ASP A 281 -9.07 -2.13 0.87
N GLU A 282 -8.13 -2.56 1.71
CA GLU A 282 -7.90 -3.95 2.17
C GLU A 282 -7.91 -5.01 1.06
N PRO A 283 -7.15 -4.84 -0.03
CA PRO A 283 -7.31 -5.68 -1.21
C PRO A 283 -6.89 -7.15 -1.01
N LEU A 284 -6.06 -7.45 0.00
CA LEU A 284 -5.55 -8.81 0.26
C LEU A 284 -6.33 -9.57 1.35
N SER A 285 -7.29 -8.93 2.03
CA SER A 285 -7.98 -9.49 3.19
C SER A 285 -8.74 -10.81 2.88
N ASN A 286 -9.24 -10.97 1.65
CA ASN A 286 -10.04 -12.12 1.23
C ASN A 286 -9.21 -13.28 0.62
N LEU A 287 -7.87 -13.24 0.73
CA LEU A 287 -6.98 -14.23 0.16
C LEU A 287 -6.40 -15.17 1.24
N ASP A 288 -6.12 -16.42 0.85
CA ASP A 288 -5.34 -17.33 1.68
C ASP A 288 -3.88 -16.86 1.85
N ALA A 289 -3.18 -17.38 2.86
CA ALA A 289 -1.85 -16.90 3.25
C ALA A 289 -0.80 -17.03 2.12
N LYS A 290 -0.84 -18.11 1.34
CA LYS A 290 0.11 -18.32 0.23
C LYS A 290 -0.12 -17.31 -0.89
N LEU A 291 -1.38 -17.16 -1.29
CA LEU A 291 -1.75 -16.25 -2.36
C LEU A 291 -1.53 -14.78 -1.95
N ARG A 292 -1.76 -14.46 -0.66
CA ARG A 292 -1.47 -13.13 -0.10
C ARG A 292 0.01 -12.79 -0.24
N LEU A 293 0.91 -13.72 0.07
CA LEU A 293 2.35 -13.52 -0.09
C LEU A 293 2.73 -13.28 -1.57
N GLU A 294 2.21 -14.09 -2.49
CA GLU A 294 2.44 -13.92 -3.93
C GLU A 294 1.95 -12.53 -4.41
N MET A 295 0.78 -12.11 -3.94
CA MET A 295 0.20 -10.82 -4.33
C MET A 295 0.95 -9.62 -3.76
N ARG A 296 1.60 -9.73 -2.58
CA ARG A 296 2.49 -8.67 -2.07
C ARG A 296 3.64 -8.40 -3.05
N TYR A 297 4.33 -9.43 -3.53
CA TYR A 297 5.40 -9.27 -4.54
C TYR A 297 4.88 -8.65 -5.84
N GLU A 298 3.69 -9.06 -6.28
CA GLU A 298 3.08 -8.50 -7.50
C GLU A 298 2.74 -7.01 -7.30
N LEU A 299 2.22 -6.59 -6.14
CA LEU A 299 1.90 -5.19 -5.83
C LEU A 299 3.17 -4.32 -5.78
N GLN A 300 4.26 -4.81 -5.17
CA GLN A 300 5.56 -4.11 -5.20
C GLN A 300 6.03 -3.92 -6.64
N ARG A 301 5.98 -4.98 -7.45
CA ARG A 301 6.37 -4.92 -8.85
C ARG A 301 5.51 -3.94 -9.63
N LEU A 302 4.18 -3.98 -9.45
CA LEU A 302 3.24 -3.06 -10.08
C LEU A 302 3.52 -1.60 -9.73
N HIS A 303 3.83 -1.30 -8.47
CA HIS A 303 4.21 0.04 -8.04
C HIS A 303 5.43 0.55 -8.80
N VAL A 304 6.49 -0.27 -8.90
CA VAL A 304 7.71 0.08 -9.64
C VAL A 304 7.44 0.24 -11.14
N GLU A 305 6.66 -0.67 -11.74
CA GLU A 305 6.36 -0.65 -13.19
C GLU A 305 5.47 0.53 -13.59
N THR A 306 4.53 0.92 -12.74
CA THR A 306 3.58 2.01 -13.06
C THR A 306 4.11 3.39 -12.71
N GLY A 307 4.99 3.48 -11.70
CA GLY A 307 5.44 4.75 -11.13
C GLY A 307 4.31 5.61 -10.55
N SER A 308 3.15 5.02 -10.26
CA SER A 308 2.00 5.71 -9.66
C SER A 308 2.13 5.77 -8.15
N THR A 309 1.52 6.77 -7.51
CA THR A 309 1.40 6.83 -6.05
C THR A 309 0.33 5.86 -5.59
N PHE A 310 0.69 4.95 -4.65
CA PHE A 310 -0.22 3.98 -4.06
C PHE A 310 -0.57 4.37 -2.64
N VAL A 311 -1.87 4.39 -2.32
CA VAL A 311 -2.38 4.56 -0.94
C VAL A 311 -3.18 3.32 -0.57
N TYR A 312 -2.65 2.59 0.37
CA TYR A 312 -3.08 1.23 0.71
C TYR A 312 -3.61 1.17 2.15
N VAL A 313 -4.81 0.66 2.35
CA VAL A 313 -5.37 0.42 3.67
C VAL A 313 -5.19 -1.04 4.05
N THR A 314 -4.69 -1.28 5.24
CA THR A 314 -4.64 -2.62 5.85
C THR A 314 -4.71 -2.55 7.37
N HIS A 315 -5.06 -3.65 7.99
CA HIS A 315 -4.88 -3.92 9.41
C HIS A 315 -3.74 -4.94 9.65
N ASP A 316 -3.16 -5.51 8.59
CA ASP A 316 -2.05 -6.46 8.65
C ASP A 316 -0.71 -5.69 8.68
N GLN A 317 0.00 -5.81 9.81
CA GLN A 317 1.29 -5.17 10.02
C GLN A 317 2.36 -5.66 9.03
N MET A 318 2.33 -6.96 8.69
CA MET A 318 3.29 -7.55 7.74
C MET A 318 3.11 -6.99 6.34
N GLU A 319 1.87 -6.69 5.94
CA GLU A 319 1.62 -6.00 4.68
C GLU A 319 2.21 -4.59 4.69
N ALA A 320 1.94 -3.82 5.76
CA ALA A 320 2.47 -2.47 5.90
C ALA A 320 4.00 -2.45 5.92
N MET A 321 4.64 -3.32 6.71
CA MET A 321 6.10 -3.37 6.84
C MET A 321 6.80 -3.80 5.54
N THR A 322 6.15 -4.64 4.71
CA THR A 322 6.77 -5.18 3.49
C THR A 322 6.48 -4.38 2.24
N LEU A 323 5.31 -3.72 2.14
CA LEU A 323 4.88 -3.01 0.94
C LEU A 323 5.22 -1.52 0.97
N ALA A 324 5.14 -0.90 2.15
CA ALA A 324 5.16 0.55 2.25
C ALA A 324 6.57 1.16 2.08
N THR A 325 6.62 2.28 1.38
CA THR A 325 7.75 3.23 1.50
C THR A 325 7.58 4.09 2.76
N GLN A 326 6.32 4.37 3.15
CA GLN A 326 5.97 5.08 4.38
C GLN A 326 4.69 4.50 4.99
N ILE A 327 4.67 4.37 6.32
CA ILE A 327 3.51 3.92 7.09
C ILE A 327 2.89 5.13 7.79
N CYS A 328 1.60 5.33 7.54
CA CYS A 328 0.76 6.29 8.26
C CYS A 328 -0.07 5.51 9.30
N LEU A 329 0.37 5.54 10.55
CA LEU A 329 -0.30 4.85 11.65
C LEU A 329 -1.36 5.75 12.28
N ILE A 330 -2.59 5.26 12.33
CA ILE A 330 -3.76 6.02 12.77
C ILE A 330 -4.44 5.29 13.92
N ASN A 331 -4.81 6.05 14.95
CA ASN A 331 -5.66 5.57 16.04
C ASN A 331 -6.74 6.61 16.35
N ASN A 332 -8.00 6.17 16.54
CA ASN A 332 -9.15 7.03 16.85
C ASN A 332 -9.28 8.29 15.97
N GLY A 333 -8.95 8.16 14.68
CA GLY A 333 -9.01 9.26 13.72
C GLY A 333 -7.85 10.24 13.78
N VAL A 334 -6.85 9.99 14.62
CA VAL A 334 -5.67 10.85 14.82
C VAL A 334 -4.42 10.15 14.31
N LEU A 335 -3.56 10.91 13.63
CA LEU A 335 -2.24 10.45 13.19
C LEU A 335 -1.34 10.20 14.41
N GLN A 336 -0.79 8.99 14.50
CA GLN A 336 0.12 8.61 15.58
C GLN A 336 1.58 8.71 15.15
N GLN A 337 1.90 8.25 13.94
CA GLN A 337 3.25 8.36 13.35
C GLN A 337 3.17 8.21 11.83
N TYR A 338 4.01 8.97 11.11
CA TYR A 338 4.16 8.87 9.65
C TYR A 338 5.63 8.81 9.30
N GLU A 339 6.15 7.61 9.01
CA GLU A 339 7.58 7.36 8.81
C GLU A 339 7.82 6.11 7.96
N VAL A 340 9.09 5.88 7.58
CA VAL A 340 9.50 4.65 6.92
C VAL A 340 9.32 3.44 7.85
N PRO A 341 9.02 2.23 7.33
CA PRO A 341 8.66 1.07 8.16
C PRO A 341 9.63 0.76 9.29
N LEU A 342 10.94 0.73 9.02
CA LEU A 342 11.95 0.44 10.04
C LEU A 342 12.02 1.51 11.13
N THR A 343 11.74 2.77 10.81
CA THR A 343 11.67 3.84 11.83
C THR A 343 10.46 3.65 12.74
N VAL A 344 9.28 3.32 12.16
CA VAL A 344 8.07 3.03 12.95
C VAL A 344 8.32 1.88 13.92
N TYR A 345 9.03 0.83 13.49
CA TYR A 345 9.36 -0.33 14.33
C TYR A 345 10.40 -0.01 15.41
N ASN A 346 11.52 0.61 15.02
CA ASN A 346 12.69 0.81 15.90
C ASN A 346 12.61 2.07 16.76
N ARG A 347 11.81 3.07 16.34
CA ARG A 347 11.68 4.38 17.01
C ARG A 347 10.20 4.79 17.07
N PRO A 348 9.34 4.01 17.73
CA PRO A 348 7.94 4.37 17.90
C PRO A 348 7.83 5.66 18.72
N GLN A 349 6.94 6.57 18.28
CA GLN A 349 6.78 7.88 18.92
C GLN A 349 6.02 7.80 20.24
N ASN A 350 5.19 6.76 20.42
CA ASN A 350 4.40 6.57 21.64
C ASN A 350 4.16 5.08 21.93
N ILE A 351 3.57 4.80 23.09
CA ILE A 351 3.28 3.43 23.56
C ILE A 351 2.34 2.70 22.59
N PHE A 352 1.33 3.39 22.03
CA PHE A 352 0.42 2.78 21.08
C PHE A 352 1.14 2.26 19.82
N VAL A 353 2.02 3.08 19.23
CA VAL A 353 2.81 2.66 18.07
C VAL A 353 3.70 1.47 18.40
N ALA A 354 4.34 1.50 19.58
CA ALA A 354 5.23 0.44 20.05
C ALA A 354 4.48 -0.89 20.22
N ASP A 355 3.29 -0.86 20.81
CA ASP A 355 2.45 -2.04 21.05
C ASP A 355 1.83 -2.58 19.75
N PHE A 356 1.33 -1.66 18.93
CA PHE A 356 0.60 -2.03 17.72
C PHE A 356 1.51 -2.61 16.63
N VAL A 357 2.79 -2.19 16.56
CA VAL A 357 3.71 -2.64 15.51
C VAL A 357 4.73 -3.63 16.07
N GLY A 358 4.66 -4.85 15.59
CA GLY A 358 5.53 -5.97 15.96
C GLY A 358 4.73 -7.24 16.28
N ASN A 359 5.24 -8.39 15.82
CA ASN A 359 4.67 -9.71 16.14
C ASN A 359 5.84 -10.70 16.39
N PRO A 360 6.02 -11.12 17.66
CA PRO A 360 5.25 -10.77 18.86
C PRO A 360 5.33 -9.29 19.27
N SER A 361 4.33 -8.85 20.08
CA SER A 361 4.30 -7.48 20.59
C SER A 361 5.49 -7.19 21.50
N ILE A 362 5.80 -5.90 21.65
CA ILE A 362 6.85 -5.40 22.55
C ILE A 362 6.53 -5.75 24.01
N ASN A 363 7.56 -6.01 24.81
CA ASN A 363 7.41 -6.17 26.26
C ASN A 363 7.41 -4.79 26.92
N PHE A 364 6.36 -4.48 27.69
CA PHE A 364 6.31 -3.28 28.52
C PHE A 364 6.59 -3.58 29.98
N LEU A 365 7.39 -2.74 30.61
CA LEU A 365 7.69 -2.79 32.03
C LEU A 365 7.56 -1.38 32.62
N GLU A 366 6.90 -1.28 33.76
CA GLU A 366 6.93 -0.06 34.55
C GLU A 366 8.30 0.10 35.22
N ALA A 367 8.85 1.29 35.16
CA ALA A 367 10.16 1.59 35.71
C ALA A 367 10.20 2.94 36.39
N LYS A 368 11.08 3.05 37.39
CA LYS A 368 11.57 4.32 37.87
C LYS A 368 13.03 4.45 37.48
N GLY A 369 13.41 5.61 36.94
CA GLY A 369 14.75 5.85 36.43
C GLY A 369 15.51 6.90 37.25
N ALA A 370 16.79 6.64 37.50
CA ALA A 370 17.73 7.62 38.03
C ALA A 370 18.96 7.65 37.09
N GLN A 371 19.39 8.86 36.70
CA GLN A 371 20.55 9.05 35.85
C GLN A 371 21.80 9.29 36.66
N ALA A 372 22.86 8.54 36.34
CA ALA A 372 24.20 8.74 36.92
C ALA A 372 24.97 9.83 36.18
N GLY A 373 26.04 10.33 36.78
CA GLY A 373 26.87 11.40 36.22
C GLY A 373 27.63 11.01 34.93
N ASP A 374 27.77 9.72 34.63
CA ASP A 374 28.32 9.18 33.39
C ASP A 374 27.31 9.05 32.25
N GLY A 375 26.06 9.47 32.48
CA GLY A 375 24.97 9.39 31.51
C GLY A 375 24.24 8.05 31.51
N SER A 376 24.70 7.03 32.26
CA SER A 376 23.96 5.77 32.43
C SER A 376 22.68 5.99 33.23
N ILE A 377 21.65 5.17 32.92
CA ILE A 377 20.37 5.23 33.60
C ILE A 377 20.19 3.94 34.41
N THR A 378 20.04 4.08 35.72
CA THR A 378 19.65 2.97 36.59
C THR A 378 18.14 2.89 36.62
N LEU A 379 17.58 1.81 36.10
CA LEU A 379 16.15 1.51 36.11
C LEU A 379 15.81 0.60 37.31
N SER A 380 14.77 0.94 38.04
CA SER A 380 14.14 0.05 39.01
C SER A 380 12.95 -0.59 38.33
N ILE A 381 13.02 -1.91 38.08
CA ILE A 381 12.01 -2.74 37.42
C ILE A 381 11.63 -3.91 38.31
N PHE A 382 10.59 -4.66 37.98
CA PHE A 382 10.16 -5.88 38.70
C PHE A 382 10.21 -5.73 40.22
N GLN A 383 9.41 -4.79 40.77
CA GLN A 383 9.29 -4.55 42.23
C GLN A 383 10.60 -4.19 42.95
N GLY A 384 11.55 -3.54 42.23
CA GLY A 384 12.76 -2.98 42.84
C GLY A 384 14.09 -3.60 42.39
N ARG A 385 14.07 -4.53 41.45
CA ARG A 385 15.30 -5.00 40.83
C ARG A 385 15.96 -3.88 40.01
N LYS A 386 17.27 -3.73 40.12
CA LYS A 386 18.00 -2.68 39.44
C LYS A 386 18.62 -3.21 38.15
N ALA A 387 18.38 -2.53 37.04
CA ALA A 387 19.07 -2.74 35.77
C ALA A 387 19.74 -1.44 35.34
N VAL A 388 20.98 -1.52 34.86
CA VAL A 388 21.70 -0.36 34.33
C VAL A 388 21.60 -0.39 32.81
N PHE A 389 21.20 0.75 32.27
CA PHE A 389 21.01 0.95 30.85
C PHE A 389 21.83 2.14 30.36
N SER A 390 22.52 1.96 29.25
CA SER A 390 23.26 3.04 28.59
C SER A 390 22.55 3.37 27.27
N PRO A 391 21.87 4.54 27.17
CA PRO A 391 21.17 4.90 25.95
C PRO A 391 22.15 5.08 24.80
N GLY A 392 21.78 4.56 23.60
CA GLY A 392 22.60 4.67 22.38
C GLY A 392 22.73 6.10 21.84
N THR A 393 21.79 6.98 22.23
CA THR A 393 21.86 8.44 22.02
C THR A 393 21.88 9.13 23.37
N PRO A 394 22.66 10.20 23.55
CA PRO A 394 22.68 10.94 24.81
C PRO A 394 21.27 11.35 25.21
N LEU A 395 20.83 10.90 26.36
CA LEU A 395 19.53 11.20 26.96
C LEU A 395 19.77 11.85 28.33
N ASN A 396 19.10 12.97 28.59
CA ASN A 396 19.03 13.58 29.91
C ASN A 396 17.62 13.38 30.47
N LEU A 397 17.48 12.57 31.52
CA LEU A 397 16.18 12.23 32.10
C LEU A 397 15.45 13.44 32.67
N GLU A 398 16.17 14.37 33.31
CA GLU A 398 15.55 15.58 33.86
C GLU A 398 14.91 16.42 32.76
N THR A 399 15.62 16.63 31.67
CA THR A 399 15.11 17.34 30.50
C THR A 399 13.94 16.57 29.85
N TRP A 400 14.03 15.23 29.82
CA TRP A 400 12.98 14.38 29.25
C TRP A 400 11.68 14.50 30.05
N PHE A 401 11.74 14.43 31.40
CA PHE A 401 10.58 14.63 32.26
C PHE A 401 10.03 16.06 32.17
N ALA A 402 10.89 17.07 32.13
CA ALA A 402 10.46 18.47 31.98
C ALA A 402 9.71 18.70 30.66
N ARG A 403 10.21 18.15 29.57
CA ARG A 403 9.55 18.25 28.27
C ARG A 403 8.19 17.54 28.27
N ARG A 404 8.09 16.36 28.85
CA ARG A 404 6.84 15.61 29.01
C ARG A 404 5.77 16.47 29.70
N ASP A 405 6.15 17.09 30.83
CA ASP A 405 5.22 17.88 31.63
C ASP A 405 4.82 19.18 30.93
N GLU A 406 5.73 19.80 30.18
CA GLU A 406 5.46 20.98 29.36
C GLU A 406 4.50 20.65 28.20
N GLU A 407 4.73 19.54 27.47
CA GLU A 407 3.86 19.08 26.40
C GLU A 407 2.44 18.78 26.91
N ALA A 408 2.31 18.16 28.07
CA ALA A 408 1.01 17.88 28.69
C ALA A 408 0.25 19.17 29.06
N LEU A 409 0.95 20.17 29.60
CA LEU A 409 0.36 21.48 29.93
C LEU A 409 -0.06 22.25 28.69
N GLU A 410 0.72 22.17 27.61
CA GLU A 410 0.37 22.85 26.35
C GLU A 410 -0.84 22.18 25.68
N GLN A 411 -0.93 20.85 25.68
CA GLN A 411 -2.12 20.14 25.18
C GLN A 411 -3.39 20.53 25.96
N GLU A 412 -3.30 20.62 27.29
CA GLU A 412 -4.43 21.08 28.11
C GLU A 412 -4.83 22.51 27.79
N ARG A 413 -3.87 23.43 27.63
CA ARG A 413 -4.14 24.81 27.22
C ARG A 413 -4.83 24.89 25.85
N LEU A 414 -4.35 24.12 24.89
CA LEU A 414 -4.95 24.06 23.54
C LEU A 414 -6.38 23.50 23.60
N TYR A 415 -6.61 22.48 24.42
CA TYR A 415 -7.95 21.93 24.62
C TYR A 415 -8.90 22.96 25.24
N GLN A 416 -8.48 23.66 26.31
CA GLN A 416 -9.26 24.73 26.94
C GLN A 416 -9.57 25.87 25.97
N LYS A 417 -8.63 26.23 25.08
CA LYS A 417 -8.87 27.21 24.04
C LYS A 417 -9.91 26.74 23.02
N LYS A 418 -9.88 25.45 22.63
CA LYS A 418 -10.90 24.86 21.73
C LYS A 418 -12.29 24.86 22.36
N LEU A 419 -12.42 24.67 23.67
CA LEU A 419 -13.71 24.72 24.38
C LEU A 419 -14.35 26.12 24.36
N LEU A 420 -13.57 27.17 24.19
CA LEU A 420 -14.08 28.55 24.07
C LEU A 420 -14.63 28.86 22.66
N ASP A 421 -14.31 28.04 21.65
CA ASP A 421 -14.84 28.21 20.31
C ASP A 421 -16.27 27.64 20.23
N LYS A 422 -17.24 28.50 19.94
CA LYS A 422 -18.66 28.12 19.80
C LYS A 422 -18.93 27.11 18.68
N SER A 423 -18.03 26.99 17.71
CA SER A 423 -18.12 26.01 16.62
C SER A 423 -17.55 24.65 16.99
N PHE A 424 -16.81 24.56 18.11
CA PHE A 424 -16.22 23.32 18.58
C PHE A 424 -17.31 22.35 19.09
N VAL A 425 -17.27 21.13 18.58
CA VAL A 425 -18.14 20.04 19.03
C VAL A 425 -17.27 19.06 19.82
N GLU A 426 -17.54 18.92 21.10
CA GLU A 426 -16.81 17.97 21.94
C GLU A 426 -16.91 16.55 21.38
N LYS A 427 -15.78 15.84 21.32
CA LYS A 427 -15.73 14.47 20.85
C LYS A 427 -16.52 13.54 21.76
N GLY A 428 -17.39 12.73 21.17
CA GLY A 428 -18.09 11.64 21.88
C GLY A 428 -17.21 10.40 22.03
N ASN A 429 -16.33 10.14 21.07
CA ASN A 429 -15.24 9.17 21.14
C ASN A 429 -13.99 9.91 21.66
N LYS A 430 -13.91 10.07 22.99
CA LYS A 430 -12.72 10.68 23.62
C LYS A 430 -11.50 9.80 23.34
N ASP A 431 -10.37 10.46 23.10
CA ASP A 431 -9.07 9.81 23.08
C ASP A 431 -8.79 9.39 24.55
N GLU A 432 -9.20 8.16 24.91
CA GLU A 432 -8.75 7.57 26.16
C GLU A 432 -7.24 7.34 26.05
N ALA A 433 -6.50 7.59 27.13
CA ALA A 433 -5.10 7.23 27.20
C ALA A 433 -4.95 5.76 26.80
N PHE A 434 -4.00 5.47 25.92
CA PHE A 434 -3.80 4.10 25.45
C PHE A 434 -3.44 3.21 26.63
N ARG A 435 -4.26 2.20 26.89
CA ARG A 435 -4.02 1.22 27.95
C ARG A 435 -3.10 0.12 27.41
N TYR A 436 -1.85 0.13 27.81
CA TYR A 436 -0.90 -0.91 27.50
C TYR A 436 -0.99 -2.07 28.48
N HIS A 437 -0.66 -3.27 28.02
CA HIS A 437 -0.74 -4.48 28.82
C HIS A 437 0.64 -4.88 29.34
N ILE A 438 0.76 -5.04 30.67
CA ILE A 438 1.90 -5.69 31.32
C ILE A 438 1.49 -7.14 31.59
N ALA A 439 2.09 -8.09 30.88
CA ALA A 439 1.75 -9.49 31.00
C ALA A 439 2.18 -10.06 32.35
N LYS A 440 1.23 -10.59 33.13
CA LYS A 440 1.46 -11.28 34.42
C LYS A 440 0.86 -12.67 34.40
N VAL A 441 1.37 -13.57 35.26
CA VAL A 441 0.95 -14.98 35.31
C VAL A 441 -0.50 -15.17 35.74
N ASP A 442 -0.98 -14.34 36.69
CA ASP A 442 -2.28 -14.50 37.36
C ASP A 442 -3.38 -13.54 36.86
N THR A 443 -3.20 -12.91 35.70
CA THR A 443 -4.28 -12.11 35.10
C THR A 443 -5.26 -12.99 34.36
N GLU A 444 -6.30 -13.47 35.08
CA GLU A 444 -7.40 -14.24 34.46
C GLU A 444 -8.34 -13.39 33.59
N ASP A 445 -8.25 -12.05 33.63
CA ASP A 445 -9.17 -11.17 32.90
C ASP A 445 -8.45 -9.99 32.25
N GLU A 446 -8.54 -9.88 30.94
CA GLU A 446 -8.12 -8.68 30.18
C GLU A 446 -8.89 -7.42 30.58
N ALA A 447 -9.99 -7.55 31.36
CA ALA A 447 -10.84 -6.47 31.80
C ALA A 447 -10.34 -5.72 33.05
N LEU A 448 -9.43 -6.33 33.84
CA LEU A 448 -8.86 -5.72 35.03
C LEU A 448 -7.54 -5.00 34.75
N ARG A 449 -7.58 -4.01 33.86
CA ARG A 449 -6.48 -3.07 33.70
C ARG A 449 -6.60 -2.01 34.78
N GLU A 450 -5.75 -2.10 35.81
CA GLU A 450 -5.65 -1.02 36.80
C GLU A 450 -5.20 0.26 36.11
N ASP A 451 -5.88 1.37 36.38
CA ASP A 451 -5.39 2.68 35.95
C ASP A 451 -4.06 2.95 36.64
N PRO A 452 -2.97 3.22 35.89
CA PRO A 452 -1.66 3.39 36.49
C PRO A 452 -1.66 4.62 37.43
N VAL A 453 -1.14 4.45 38.63
CA VAL A 453 -0.86 5.60 39.52
C VAL A 453 0.39 6.29 38.99
N LEU A 454 0.21 7.48 38.42
CA LEU A 454 1.29 8.26 37.83
C LEU A 454 2.02 9.07 38.93
N THR A 455 3.32 8.84 39.05
CA THR A 455 4.23 9.72 39.81
C THR A 455 5.17 10.43 38.81
N ASN A 456 5.79 11.54 39.27
CA ASN A 456 6.68 12.33 38.38
C ASN A 456 7.94 11.57 37.93
N GLU A 457 8.28 10.47 38.59
CA GLU A 457 9.45 9.64 38.28
C GLU A 457 9.12 8.37 37.49
N ASP A 458 7.85 8.13 37.21
CA ASP A 458 7.39 6.91 36.56
C ASP A 458 7.55 7.02 35.04
N MET A 459 8.03 5.95 34.45
CA MET A 459 8.14 5.75 33.01
C MET A 459 7.75 4.33 32.64
N VAL A 460 7.49 4.12 31.34
CA VAL A 460 7.34 2.78 30.76
C VAL A 460 8.56 2.51 29.88
N ILE A 461 9.16 1.37 30.08
CA ILE A 461 10.19 0.86 29.16
C ILE A 461 9.59 -0.19 28.25
N GLY A 462 9.98 -0.13 26.97
CA GLY A 462 9.63 -1.11 25.97
C GLY A 462 10.87 -1.86 25.48
N ILE A 463 10.76 -3.19 25.40
CA ILE A 463 11.85 -4.05 24.92
C ILE A 463 11.25 -5.00 23.88
N ARG A 464 11.76 -4.94 22.63
CA ARG A 464 11.34 -5.88 21.59
C ARG A 464 11.76 -7.29 21.93
N PRO A 465 10.97 -8.32 21.59
CA PRO A 465 11.25 -9.72 21.90
C PRO A 465 12.61 -10.24 21.44
N GLU A 466 13.10 -9.78 20.31
CA GLU A 466 14.42 -10.14 19.76
C GLU A 466 15.62 -9.56 20.50
N PHE A 467 15.38 -8.60 21.40
CA PHE A 467 16.43 -7.97 22.22
C PHE A 467 16.48 -8.51 23.65
N ILE A 468 15.68 -9.54 23.94
CA ILE A 468 15.79 -10.33 25.17
C ILE A 468 16.61 -11.57 24.81
N GLU A 469 17.88 -11.56 25.22
CA GLU A 469 18.79 -12.69 25.02
C GLU A 469 18.72 -13.66 26.18
N ILE A 470 18.65 -14.96 25.87
CA ILE A 470 18.81 -16.06 26.84
C ILE A 470 20.29 -16.44 26.83
N ASP A 471 21.00 -16.11 27.92
CA ASP A 471 22.45 -16.27 28.04
C ASP A 471 22.81 -16.55 29.50
N ASP A 472 23.72 -17.50 29.75
CA ASP A 472 24.22 -17.88 31.08
C ASP A 472 24.89 -16.72 31.83
N ALA A 473 25.41 -15.71 31.11
CA ALA A 473 25.93 -14.47 31.67
C ALA A 473 24.81 -13.44 32.03
N GLY A 474 23.54 -13.77 31.78
CA GLY A 474 22.40 -12.91 32.10
C GLY A 474 22.28 -12.66 33.60
N ILE A 475 21.88 -11.43 33.93
CA ILE A 475 21.73 -10.97 35.34
C ILE A 475 20.32 -11.21 35.90
N LEU A 476 19.35 -11.51 35.04
CA LEU A 476 17.94 -11.70 35.41
C LEU A 476 17.59 -13.17 35.28
N GLU A 477 17.22 -13.81 36.38
CA GLU A 477 16.77 -15.21 36.38
C GLU A 477 15.27 -15.29 36.03
N GLY A 478 14.92 -16.22 35.17
CA GLY A 478 13.56 -16.53 34.76
C GLY A 478 13.33 -18.01 34.57
N GLU A 479 12.08 -18.39 34.37
CA GLU A 479 11.64 -19.76 34.10
C GLU A 479 10.86 -19.80 32.80
N VAL A 480 11.13 -20.76 31.94
CA VAL A 480 10.37 -20.95 30.69
C VAL A 480 8.92 -21.32 31.03
N TYR A 481 8.01 -20.43 30.73
CA TYR A 481 6.57 -20.61 30.90
C TYR A 481 5.92 -21.29 29.69
N GLY A 482 6.44 -21.04 28.51
CA GLY A 482 6.00 -21.66 27.27
C GLY A 482 6.97 -21.42 26.13
N ALA A 483 7.05 -22.33 25.18
CA ALA A 483 7.88 -22.20 23.99
C ALA A 483 7.12 -22.66 22.74
N MET A 484 7.19 -21.86 21.67
CA MET A 484 6.55 -22.12 20.38
C MET A 484 7.60 -22.07 19.27
N PRO A 485 8.21 -23.20 18.90
CA PRO A 485 9.14 -23.25 17.79
C PRO A 485 8.41 -23.17 16.44
N THR A 486 8.89 -22.30 15.54
CA THR A 486 8.35 -22.18 14.17
C THR A 486 9.28 -22.76 13.10
N GLY A 487 10.43 -23.32 13.54
CA GLY A 487 11.47 -23.91 12.68
C GLY A 487 12.63 -22.96 12.38
N MET A 488 12.40 -21.69 12.17
CA MET A 488 13.45 -20.67 12.00
C MET A 488 13.77 -19.93 13.30
N GLU A 489 12.76 -19.85 14.18
CA GLU A 489 12.83 -19.15 15.46
C GLU A 489 11.95 -19.87 16.49
N SER A 490 12.19 -19.56 17.75
CA SER A 490 11.32 -19.98 18.86
C SER A 490 10.84 -18.75 19.61
N THR A 491 9.53 -18.58 19.70
CA THR A 491 8.93 -17.60 20.61
C THR A 491 8.83 -18.21 22.00
N VAL A 492 9.51 -17.63 22.96
CA VAL A 492 9.59 -18.14 24.34
C VAL A 492 8.92 -17.16 25.29
N LYS A 493 7.92 -17.62 26.04
CA LYS A 493 7.36 -16.88 27.19
C LYS A 493 8.13 -17.26 28.43
N ILE A 494 8.60 -16.27 29.17
CA ILE A 494 9.50 -16.42 30.29
C ILE A 494 8.87 -15.74 31.51
N ARG A 495 8.69 -16.49 32.57
CA ARG A 495 8.23 -15.96 33.86
C ARG A 495 9.42 -15.39 34.63
N VAL A 496 9.30 -14.14 35.02
CA VAL A 496 10.24 -13.44 35.93
C VAL A 496 9.42 -12.88 37.09
N ASP A 497 9.53 -13.49 38.25
CA ASP A 497 8.61 -13.27 39.39
C ASP A 497 7.15 -13.48 38.92
N ASP A 498 6.30 -12.45 38.98
CA ASP A 498 4.90 -12.49 38.52
C ASP A 498 4.72 -12.02 37.07
N PHE A 499 5.79 -11.58 36.42
CA PHE A 499 5.73 -11.01 35.08
C PHE A 499 6.03 -12.07 34.00
N LEU A 500 5.40 -11.90 32.83
CA LEU A 500 5.66 -12.70 31.64
C LEU A 500 6.35 -11.86 30.58
N LEU A 501 7.57 -12.23 30.21
CA LEU A 501 8.31 -11.65 29.10
C LEU A 501 8.22 -12.57 27.89
N THR A 502 8.19 -11.98 26.70
CA THR A 502 8.27 -12.70 25.44
C THR A 502 9.63 -12.46 24.80
N ALA A 503 10.38 -13.52 24.52
CA ALA A 503 11.62 -13.46 23.76
C ALA A 503 11.48 -14.20 22.43
N VAL A 504 12.24 -13.77 21.42
CA VAL A 504 12.39 -14.46 20.13
C VAL A 504 13.82 -14.91 19.99
N VAL A 505 14.03 -16.21 19.90
CA VAL A 505 15.35 -16.84 19.76
C VAL A 505 15.47 -17.44 18.37
N PHE A 506 16.42 -16.95 17.59
CA PHE A 506 16.67 -17.46 16.24
C PHE A 506 17.46 -18.77 16.28
N GLY A 507 17.13 -19.69 15.38
CA GLY A 507 17.77 -20.99 15.27
C GLY A 507 16.92 -22.12 15.83
N SER A 508 17.58 -23.29 16.03
CA SER A 508 16.94 -24.55 16.43
C SER A 508 16.98 -24.80 17.96
N ALA A 509 17.09 -23.75 18.77
CA ALA A 509 17.07 -23.91 20.23
C ALA A 509 15.72 -24.46 20.70
N LEU A 510 15.77 -25.52 21.51
CA LEU A 510 14.61 -26.12 22.15
C LEU A 510 14.60 -25.76 23.62
N PHE A 511 13.49 -25.27 24.10
CA PHE A 511 13.29 -24.89 25.50
C PHE A 511 12.25 -25.81 26.14
N THR A 512 12.53 -26.22 27.38
CA THR A 512 11.61 -27.06 28.16
C THR A 512 10.84 -26.20 29.14
N ILE A 513 9.50 -26.39 29.22
CA ILE A 513 8.68 -25.68 30.19
C ILE A 513 9.15 -26.02 31.62
N GLY A 514 9.33 -24.99 32.45
CA GLY A 514 9.89 -25.10 33.79
C GLY A 514 11.43 -24.98 33.84
N GLU A 515 12.11 -24.90 32.71
CA GLU A 515 13.55 -24.71 32.63
C GLU A 515 13.94 -23.34 33.19
N LYS A 516 14.94 -23.31 34.08
CA LYS A 516 15.51 -22.05 34.61
C LYS A 516 16.55 -21.52 33.64
N ILE A 517 16.38 -20.28 33.27
CA ILE A 517 17.22 -19.58 32.30
C ILE A 517 17.65 -18.22 32.86
N LYS A 518 18.71 -17.69 32.31
CA LYS A 518 19.13 -16.31 32.59
C LYS A 518 18.91 -15.44 31.39
N LEU A 519 18.55 -14.18 31.64
CA LEU A 519 18.19 -13.19 30.64
C LEU A 519 19.12 -12.01 30.69
N ARG A 520 19.41 -11.48 29.52
CA ARG A 520 20.10 -10.20 29.33
C ARG A 520 19.33 -9.34 28.34
N PHE A 521 19.20 -8.06 28.64
CA PHE A 521 18.69 -7.07 27.68
C PHE A 521 19.86 -6.52 26.90
N THR A 522 19.78 -6.52 25.57
CA THR A 522 20.83 -5.93 24.72
C THR A 522 20.78 -4.40 24.82
N GLY A 523 21.85 -3.82 25.35
CA GLY A 523 21.95 -2.51 25.99
C GLY A 523 21.41 -1.26 25.31
N ASN A 524 21.29 -1.22 23.97
CA ASN A 524 20.88 0.00 23.26
C ASN A 524 19.43 -0.04 22.73
N ASN A 525 18.69 -1.10 23.01
CA ASN A 525 17.38 -1.38 22.41
C ASN A 525 16.23 -1.27 23.41
N VAL A 526 16.46 -0.59 24.52
CA VAL A 526 15.41 -0.24 25.50
C VAL A 526 14.82 1.11 25.10
N MET A 527 13.51 1.14 24.92
CA MET A 527 12.76 2.34 24.56
C MET A 527 12.12 2.92 25.81
N LEU A 528 12.11 4.25 25.92
CA LEU A 528 11.48 4.95 27.03
C LEU A 528 10.22 5.65 26.54
N PHE A 529 9.12 5.45 27.25
CA PHE A 529 7.83 6.05 26.93
C PHE A 529 7.28 6.80 28.14
N ASP A 530 6.51 7.83 27.83
CA ASP A 530 5.65 8.47 28.81
C ASP A 530 4.46 7.55 29.12
N ARG A 531 3.98 7.58 30.35
CA ARG A 531 2.79 6.85 30.81
C ARG A 531 1.49 7.58 30.45
N LYS A 532 1.54 8.83 30.05
CA LYS A 532 0.36 9.67 29.75
C LYS A 532 -0.14 9.48 28.33
#